data_f397f2066978371a43369443e2759f03
#
_entry.id   f397f2066978371a43369443e2759f03
#
_cell.length_a   1.000
_cell.length_b   1.000
_cell.length_c   1.000
_cell.angle_alpha   90.00
_cell.angle_beta   90.00
_cell.angle_gamma   90.00
#
_symmetry.space_group_name_H-M   'P 1'
#
loop_
_entity.id
_entity.type
_entity.pdbx_description
1 polymer ?
#
loop_
_entity_poly.entity_id
_entity_poly.type
_entity_poly.pdbx_seq_one_letter_code
_entity_poly.pdbx_strand_id
1 'polypeptide(L)'
;MGNNEHTIVYLIGMGPGNSDCLTREAVQALSQATVCIGASRMLAIWKSLCEEDGRDAEQTFYNAYKAEEIAELIQNHGGETIAVVFSGDIGFYSGAKKLSMMLRKAVGKVCNMVDDTTGTTEQIQADKTIYELCYIPGLSSVQYLFDKIGWAWEDAELISNHGVSANIPAKVLHHAKVGTLLGGENQVAEVCKRLTEVGLGEIAVVVGEWLSYPDEKITKKYAKNLCEETFDKLAVAIFINDHPQPRRLAPGIKDEMFIRGKVPMTKEEVRMVVIAKLGIQEDTGLVKYDQNSGQFVISNPAPVIYDVGAGTGSVSIELALLTERGTVYAIEKKPEAVKLMYANRRRFHAGNMEIIEGEASEVIPSLPAPTHVFIGGNGGNLFKIMDQIYAKNPNARIVLTAVTLETQAEMLTLADIAKRHNVDFNMVQMAVTRSREAGTYHMMQAQNPVWIVTMG
;
A
#
# COMPACT_ATOMS: atom_id res chain seq x y z
N MET A 1 11.34 1.31 50.45
CA MET A 1 10.74 1.89 49.25
C MET A 1 11.89 2.06 48.28
N GLY A 2 12.01 1.17 47.29
CA GLY A 2 13.05 1.30 46.25
C GLY A 2 12.73 2.52 45.40
N ASN A 3 13.71 3.41 45.22
CA ASN A 3 13.56 4.50 44.26
C ASN A 3 13.32 3.87 42.88
N ASN A 4 12.18 4.13 42.29
CA ASN A 4 11.96 3.84 40.88
C ASN A 4 12.86 4.80 40.08
N GLU A 5 13.67 4.24 39.18
CA GLU A 5 14.42 5.05 38.21
C GLU A 5 13.45 5.65 37.22
N HIS A 6 13.50 6.95 37.00
CA HIS A 6 12.65 7.67 36.06
C HIS A 6 13.46 8.01 34.81
N THR A 7 13.05 7.48 33.66
CA THR A 7 13.71 7.68 32.36
C THR A 7 12.81 8.49 31.47
N ILE A 8 13.27 9.64 31.01
CA ILE A 8 12.55 10.46 30.05
C ILE A 8 13.02 10.11 28.61
N VAL A 9 12.13 9.79 27.73
CA VAL A 9 12.44 9.46 26.34
C VAL A 9 11.71 10.42 25.39
N TYR A 10 12.45 11.34 24.81
CA TYR A 10 11.95 12.22 23.76
C TYR A 10 12.02 11.51 22.41
N LEU A 11 10.89 11.37 21.70
CA LEU A 11 10.81 10.92 20.31
C LEU A 11 10.68 12.16 19.44
N ILE A 12 11.74 12.52 18.72
CA ILE A 12 11.88 13.84 18.09
C ILE A 12 11.91 13.74 16.58
N GLY A 13 11.02 14.47 15.90
CA GLY A 13 11.08 14.71 14.44
C GLY A 13 12.09 15.83 14.15
N MET A 14 13.13 15.48 13.39
CA MET A 14 14.24 16.39 13.06
C MET A 14 14.00 17.23 11.80
N GLY A 15 12.82 17.15 11.20
CA GLY A 15 12.57 17.81 9.93
C GLY A 15 13.29 17.16 8.74
N PRO A 16 13.30 17.82 7.57
CA PRO A 16 13.83 17.25 6.33
C PRO A 16 15.35 17.17 6.29
N GLY A 17 16.07 18.03 6.99
CA GLY A 17 17.52 17.89 6.94
C GLY A 17 18.42 19.01 7.48
N ASN A 18 17.93 20.23 7.73
CA ASN A 18 18.72 21.30 8.31
C ASN A 18 18.23 21.73 9.71
N SER A 19 19.07 22.47 10.43
CA SER A 19 18.78 22.97 11.77
C SER A 19 17.63 23.98 11.81
N ASP A 20 17.42 24.76 10.74
CA ASP A 20 16.37 25.78 10.65
C ASP A 20 14.96 25.15 10.63
N CYS A 21 14.86 23.87 10.28
CA CYS A 21 13.61 23.11 10.29
C CYS A 21 13.28 22.45 11.63
N LEU A 22 14.13 22.61 12.65
CA LEU A 22 13.87 22.12 14.00
C LEU A 22 12.86 23.01 14.71
N THR A 23 11.92 22.37 15.42
CA THR A 23 11.05 23.12 16.34
C THR A 23 11.84 23.58 17.55
N ARG A 24 11.42 24.67 18.19
CA ARG A 24 12.03 25.12 19.46
C ARG A 24 11.94 24.05 20.54
N GLU A 25 10.85 23.31 20.57
CA GLU A 25 10.64 22.20 21.50
C GLU A 25 11.66 21.08 21.26
N ALA A 26 11.93 20.73 19.99
CA ALA A 26 12.98 19.75 19.63
C ALA A 26 14.37 20.20 20.12
N VAL A 27 14.72 21.47 19.92
CA VAL A 27 16.01 22.02 20.39
C VAL A 27 16.10 21.98 21.91
N GLN A 28 15.02 22.32 22.64
CA GLN A 28 14.99 22.25 24.12
C GLN A 28 15.16 20.81 24.60
N ALA A 29 14.41 19.86 24.03
CA ALA A 29 14.51 18.45 24.43
C ALA A 29 15.89 17.86 24.16
N LEU A 30 16.46 18.17 22.98
CA LEU A 30 17.83 17.76 22.61
C LEU A 30 18.86 18.35 23.59
N SER A 31 18.70 19.61 24.03
CA SER A 31 19.60 20.23 24.98
C SER A 31 19.50 19.64 26.38
N GLN A 32 18.38 19.04 26.76
CA GLN A 32 18.17 18.39 28.06
C GLN A 32 18.62 16.94 28.11
N ALA A 33 18.74 16.30 26.94
CA ALA A 33 19.09 14.89 26.84
C ALA A 33 20.58 14.67 27.23
N THR A 34 20.86 13.60 27.98
CA THR A 34 22.22 13.11 28.23
C THR A 34 22.66 12.09 27.18
N VAL A 35 21.68 11.43 26.56
CA VAL A 35 21.88 10.41 25.50
C VAL A 35 21.09 10.79 24.25
N CYS A 36 21.75 10.76 23.10
CA CYS A 36 21.13 10.97 21.80
C CYS A 36 21.26 9.72 20.92
N ILE A 37 20.14 9.17 20.45
CA ILE A 37 20.08 7.95 19.63
C ILE A 37 19.42 8.26 18.29
N GLY A 38 20.01 7.83 17.18
CA GLY A 38 19.39 7.98 15.85
C GLY A 38 20.35 7.69 14.72
N ALA A 39 19.88 7.85 13.48
CA ALA A 39 20.74 7.72 12.31
C ALA A 39 21.82 8.81 12.29
N SER A 40 23.03 8.46 11.85
CA SER A 40 24.20 9.35 11.82
C SER A 40 23.90 10.72 11.21
N ARG A 41 23.09 10.75 10.14
CA ARG A 41 22.68 11.99 9.46
C ARG A 41 21.88 12.91 10.38
N MET A 42 20.96 12.36 11.19
CA MET A 42 20.15 13.16 12.12
C MET A 42 20.98 13.66 13.30
N LEU A 43 21.87 12.81 13.82
CA LEU A 43 22.78 13.20 14.89
C LEU A 43 23.76 14.29 14.43
N ALA A 44 24.20 14.26 13.16
CA ALA A 44 25.08 15.29 12.58
C ALA A 44 24.41 16.67 12.56
N ILE A 45 23.10 16.76 12.27
CA ILE A 45 22.35 18.03 12.31
C ILE A 45 22.43 18.66 13.70
N TRP A 46 22.21 17.88 14.74
CA TRP A 46 22.25 18.37 16.11
C TRP A 46 23.68 18.79 16.52
N LYS A 47 24.70 18.01 16.17
CA LYS A 47 26.10 18.35 16.44
C LYS A 47 26.50 19.64 15.74
N SER A 48 26.15 19.82 14.47
CA SER A 48 26.43 21.05 13.72
C SER A 48 25.79 22.27 14.38
N LEU A 49 24.53 22.16 14.81
CA LEU A 49 23.84 23.24 15.51
C LEU A 49 24.53 23.59 16.85
N CYS A 50 25.01 22.60 17.60
CA CYS A 50 25.75 22.84 18.83
C CYS A 50 27.07 23.57 18.55
N GLU A 51 27.81 23.18 17.50
CA GLU A 51 29.05 23.85 17.09
C GLU A 51 28.80 25.30 16.68
N GLU A 52 27.76 25.55 15.87
CA GLU A 52 27.36 26.90 15.43
C GLU A 52 27.00 27.83 16.61
N ASP A 53 26.34 27.29 17.65
CA ASP A 53 25.98 28.00 18.86
C ASP A 53 27.12 28.10 19.90
N GLY A 54 28.28 27.53 19.60
CA GLY A 54 29.42 27.50 20.53
C GLY A 54 29.17 26.66 21.79
N ARG A 55 28.28 25.66 21.72
CA ARG A 55 27.95 24.74 22.80
C ARG A 55 28.71 23.43 22.61
N ASP A 56 29.36 22.95 23.66
CA ASP A 56 29.88 21.59 23.65
C ASP A 56 28.72 20.60 23.84
N ALA A 57 28.60 19.66 22.90
CA ALA A 57 27.64 18.56 23.03
C ALA A 57 28.24 17.50 24.00
N GLU A 58 28.04 17.67 25.30
CA GLU A 58 28.49 16.70 26.34
C GLU A 58 27.71 15.39 26.34
N GLN A 59 26.88 15.17 25.36
CA GLN A 59 25.96 14.03 25.23
C GLN A 59 26.65 12.79 24.70
N THR A 60 26.15 11.61 25.12
CA THR A 60 26.54 10.34 24.55
C THR A 60 25.72 10.07 23.28
N PHE A 61 26.37 9.76 22.15
CA PHE A 61 25.72 9.57 20.86
C PHE A 61 25.77 8.11 20.40
N TYR A 62 24.61 7.54 20.05
CA TYR A 62 24.50 6.19 19.49
C TYR A 62 23.90 6.24 18.08
N ASN A 63 24.64 5.69 17.11
CA ASN A 63 24.15 5.55 15.76
C ASN A 63 23.29 4.28 15.65
N ALA A 64 21.96 4.42 15.75
CA ALA A 64 21.01 3.34 15.61
C ALA A 64 19.75 3.81 14.85
N TYR A 65 19.18 2.94 14.02
CA TYR A 65 17.97 3.22 13.23
C TYR A 65 16.92 2.10 13.30
N LYS A 66 17.30 0.92 13.80
CA LYS A 66 16.36 -0.19 14.01
C LYS A 66 15.69 -0.03 15.37
N ALA A 67 14.36 -0.19 15.38
CA ALA A 67 13.58 -0.01 16.61
C ALA A 67 14.02 -0.96 17.74
N GLU A 68 14.45 -2.19 17.38
CA GLU A 68 14.96 -3.20 18.32
C GLU A 68 16.23 -2.73 19.02
N GLU A 69 17.20 -2.24 18.25
CA GLU A 69 18.48 -1.73 18.76
C GLU A 69 18.28 -0.46 19.62
N ILE A 70 17.40 0.44 19.16
CA ILE A 70 17.06 1.65 19.92
C ILE A 70 16.40 1.29 21.25
N ALA A 71 15.47 0.32 21.27
CA ALA A 71 14.80 -0.12 22.49
C ALA A 71 15.81 -0.72 23.52
N GLU A 72 16.78 -1.49 23.06
CA GLU A 72 17.85 -2.04 23.91
C GLU A 72 18.73 -0.92 24.49
N LEU A 73 19.11 0.07 23.67
CA LEU A 73 19.87 1.22 24.13
C LEU A 73 19.11 2.03 25.19
N ILE A 74 17.81 2.25 25.01
CA ILE A 74 16.96 2.94 25.99
C ILE A 74 16.95 2.17 27.33
N GLN A 75 16.85 0.84 27.30
CA GLN A 75 16.87 0.01 28.52
C GLN A 75 18.22 0.07 29.25
N ASN A 76 19.32 0.13 28.48
CA ASN A 76 20.68 0.22 29.07
C ASN A 76 20.99 1.58 29.71
N HIS A 77 20.18 2.62 29.44
CA HIS A 77 20.32 3.99 29.97
C HIS A 77 19.15 4.37 30.89
N GLY A 78 18.68 3.42 31.71
CA GLY A 78 17.64 3.67 32.72
C GLY A 78 18.03 4.79 33.67
N GLY A 79 17.09 5.68 34.03
CA GLY A 79 17.33 6.82 34.90
C GLY A 79 17.88 8.07 34.20
N GLU A 80 18.12 8.02 32.87
CA GLU A 80 18.64 9.13 32.08
C GLU A 80 17.56 9.83 31.25
N THR A 81 17.89 10.99 30.70
CA THR A 81 17.08 11.71 29.72
C THR A 81 17.61 11.39 28.32
N ILE A 82 16.81 10.74 27.51
CA ILE A 82 17.17 10.18 26.21
C ILE A 82 16.42 10.89 25.08
N ALA A 83 17.12 11.37 24.07
CA ALA A 83 16.54 11.87 22.83
C ALA A 83 16.71 10.83 21.71
N VAL A 84 15.60 10.35 21.14
CA VAL A 84 15.59 9.49 19.95
C VAL A 84 15.14 10.33 18.75
N VAL A 85 16.03 10.50 17.78
CA VAL A 85 15.82 11.39 16.65
C VAL A 85 15.44 10.64 15.37
N PHE A 86 14.40 11.14 14.69
CA PHE A 86 13.85 10.59 13.44
C PHE A 86 13.89 11.65 12.36
N SER A 87 14.05 11.22 11.10
CA SER A 87 13.95 12.11 9.95
C SER A 87 12.49 12.51 9.71
N GLY A 88 12.24 13.76 9.33
CA GLY A 88 10.92 14.28 9.05
C GLY A 88 10.07 14.46 10.31
N ASP A 89 8.80 14.07 10.21
CA ASP A 89 7.82 14.07 11.30
C ASP A 89 7.64 12.67 11.89
N ILE A 90 7.50 12.57 13.21
CA ILE A 90 7.32 11.30 13.92
C ILE A 90 5.97 10.62 13.65
N GLY A 91 4.95 11.39 13.27
CA GLY A 91 3.59 10.91 12.97
C GLY A 91 3.40 10.48 11.52
N PHE A 92 4.35 10.80 10.61
CA PHE A 92 4.22 10.53 9.18
C PHE A 92 5.22 9.46 8.70
N TYR A 93 4.77 8.20 8.65
CA TYR A 93 5.57 7.03 8.21
C TYR A 93 6.94 6.89 8.90
N SER A 94 7.02 7.25 10.16
CA SER A 94 8.24 7.22 10.96
C SER A 94 8.46 5.90 11.69
N GLY A 95 9.74 5.57 11.95
CA GLY A 95 10.14 4.48 12.83
C GLY A 95 9.71 4.66 14.30
N ALA A 96 9.35 5.88 14.70
CA ALA A 96 8.84 6.20 16.04
C ALA A 96 7.63 5.35 16.43
N LYS A 97 6.73 5.09 15.48
CA LYS A 97 5.56 4.22 15.70
C LYS A 97 5.96 2.81 16.14
N LYS A 98 6.89 2.18 15.42
CA LYS A 98 7.38 0.82 15.75
C LYS A 98 8.08 0.79 17.10
N LEU A 99 8.92 1.79 17.38
CA LEU A 99 9.63 1.91 18.66
C LEU A 99 8.66 2.05 19.82
N SER A 100 7.67 2.96 19.73
CA SER A 100 6.63 3.12 20.76
C SER A 100 5.89 1.82 21.05
N MET A 101 5.52 1.07 20.01
CA MET A 101 4.87 -0.25 20.15
C MET A 101 5.76 -1.25 20.91
N MET A 102 7.06 -1.25 20.62
CA MET A 102 8.01 -2.16 21.26
C MET A 102 8.23 -1.80 22.74
N LEU A 103 8.41 -0.53 23.05
CA LEU A 103 8.55 -0.06 24.42
C LEU A 103 7.31 -0.40 25.26
N ARG A 104 6.11 -0.20 24.72
CA ARG A 104 4.85 -0.59 25.38
C ARG A 104 4.74 -2.10 25.64
N LYS A 105 5.17 -2.94 24.68
CA LYS A 105 5.15 -4.40 24.82
C LYS A 105 6.15 -4.93 25.82
N ALA A 106 7.37 -4.36 25.83
CA ALA A 106 8.43 -4.79 26.74
C ALA A 106 8.07 -4.54 28.20
N VAL A 107 7.18 -3.61 28.45
CA VAL A 107 6.89 -3.06 29.78
C VAL A 107 5.63 -3.64 30.43
N GLY A 108 4.77 -4.35 29.69
CA GLY A 108 3.67 -5.15 30.24
C GLY A 108 2.50 -4.43 30.90
N LYS A 109 2.57 -3.14 31.18
CA LYS A 109 1.45 -2.31 31.66
C LYS A 109 1.61 -0.86 31.23
N VAL A 110 0.66 -0.37 30.44
CA VAL A 110 0.46 1.07 30.25
C VAL A 110 -0.23 1.58 31.53
N CYS A 111 0.48 2.30 32.35
CA CYS A 111 -0.11 3.01 33.47
C CYS A 111 -0.62 4.35 32.97
N ASN A 112 -1.92 4.44 32.85
CA ASN A 112 -2.77 5.62 32.67
C ASN A 112 -2.28 6.69 31.68
N MET A 113 -3.11 6.91 30.69
CA MET A 113 -3.12 8.15 29.93
C MET A 113 -3.17 9.30 30.94
N VAL A 114 -2.28 10.24 30.75
CA VAL A 114 -2.11 11.45 31.54
C VAL A 114 -3.43 12.17 31.71
N ASP A 115 -3.63 12.67 32.91
CA ASP A 115 -4.54 13.73 33.31
C ASP A 115 -4.70 14.79 32.19
N ASP A 116 -5.94 15.11 31.88
CA ASP A 116 -6.40 16.02 30.81
C ASP A 116 -5.78 17.44 30.83
N THR A 117 -4.85 17.73 31.72
CA THR A 117 -4.39 19.10 31.97
C THR A 117 -2.99 19.43 31.46
N THR A 118 -2.14 18.46 31.06
CA THR A 118 -0.73 18.76 30.71
C THR A 118 -0.20 18.19 29.40
N GLY A 119 -1.04 17.68 28.50
CA GLY A 119 -0.63 17.34 27.11
C GLY A 119 0.20 16.05 27.00
N THR A 120 0.69 15.77 25.97
CA THR A 120 1.43 14.82 25.14
C THR A 120 2.42 13.82 25.79
N THR A 121 2.36 13.52 27.10
CA THR A 121 3.29 12.62 27.79
C THR A 121 2.62 11.29 28.15
N GLU A 122 3.24 10.18 27.80
CA GLU A 122 2.80 8.83 28.13
C GLU A 122 3.78 8.18 29.09
N GLN A 123 3.30 7.65 30.24
CA GLN A 123 4.13 6.93 31.21
C GLN A 123 3.95 5.42 31.09
N ILE A 124 5.06 4.71 31.01
CA ILE A 124 5.11 3.26 30.90
C ILE A 124 6.01 2.71 32.00
N GLN A 125 5.53 1.75 32.80
CA GLN A 125 6.30 1.20 33.90
C GLN A 125 6.81 -0.22 33.60
N ALA A 126 8.13 -0.44 33.69
CA ALA A 126 8.80 -1.73 33.61
C ALA A 126 9.56 -2.02 34.88
N ASP A 127 9.22 -3.10 35.58
CA ASP A 127 9.84 -3.51 36.84
C ASP A 127 10.04 -2.34 37.79
N LYS A 128 11.27 -1.83 37.88
CA LYS A 128 11.65 -0.69 38.73
C LYS A 128 11.82 0.62 37.96
N THR A 129 11.70 0.62 36.64
CA THR A 129 11.92 1.81 35.82
C THR A 129 10.59 2.33 35.28
N ILE A 130 10.36 3.62 35.43
CA ILE A 130 9.24 4.33 34.80
C ILE A 130 9.80 5.07 33.60
N TYR A 131 9.24 4.77 32.42
CA TYR A 131 9.54 5.48 31.17
C TYR A 131 8.47 6.52 30.91
N GLU A 132 8.90 7.74 30.68
CA GLU A 132 8.06 8.86 30.27
C GLU A 132 8.33 9.12 28.78
N LEU A 133 7.38 8.83 27.91
CA LEU A 133 7.51 9.04 26.45
C LEU A 133 6.92 10.39 26.07
N CYS A 134 7.78 11.27 25.54
CA CYS A 134 7.41 12.59 25.03
C CYS A 134 7.52 12.62 23.51
N TYR A 135 6.45 13.02 22.82
CA TYR A 135 6.37 13.05 21.37
C TYR A 135 6.54 14.49 20.86
N ILE A 136 7.60 14.75 20.10
CA ILE A 136 7.91 16.08 19.58
C ILE A 136 7.81 16.05 18.05
N PRO A 137 6.85 16.76 17.45
CA PRO A 137 6.64 16.76 16.00
C PRO A 137 7.79 17.42 15.27
N GLY A 138 7.93 17.06 13.99
CA GLY A 138 8.86 17.68 13.06
C GLY A 138 8.19 18.02 11.74
N LEU A 139 8.88 18.72 10.85
CA LEU A 139 8.39 19.05 9.52
C LEU A 139 8.62 17.86 8.57
N SER A 140 7.55 17.32 7.99
CA SER A 140 7.67 16.27 6.98
C SER A 140 8.32 16.82 5.69
N SER A 141 9.19 16.03 5.05
CA SER A 141 9.79 16.40 3.77
C SER A 141 8.76 16.56 2.64
N VAL A 142 7.62 15.83 2.70
CA VAL A 142 6.51 16.00 1.75
C VAL A 142 5.84 17.36 1.96
N GLN A 143 5.55 17.72 3.20
CA GLN A 143 4.99 19.03 3.53
C GLN A 143 5.94 20.15 3.11
N TYR A 144 7.22 20.03 3.45
CA TYR A 144 8.25 20.98 3.05
C TYR A 144 8.28 21.21 1.52
N LEU A 145 8.16 20.14 0.71
CA LEU A 145 8.13 20.26 -0.74
C LEU A 145 6.88 21.01 -1.24
N PHE A 146 5.70 20.73 -0.65
CA PHE A 146 4.47 21.46 -0.98
C PHE A 146 4.61 22.94 -0.68
N ASP A 147 5.15 23.29 0.49
CA ASP A 147 5.35 24.68 0.91
C ASP A 147 6.37 25.39 -0.01
N LYS A 148 7.46 24.72 -0.40
CA LYS A 148 8.49 25.26 -1.31
C LYS A 148 7.95 25.60 -2.70
N ILE A 149 6.95 24.88 -3.19
CA ILE A 149 6.31 25.17 -4.48
C ILE A 149 5.06 26.06 -4.33
N GLY A 150 4.77 26.52 -3.11
CA GLY A 150 3.66 27.43 -2.82
C GLY A 150 2.27 26.79 -2.94
N TRP A 151 2.15 25.51 -2.65
CA TRP A 151 0.90 24.75 -2.77
C TRP A 151 0.40 24.24 -1.42
N ALA A 152 -0.91 24.36 -1.20
CA ALA A 152 -1.56 23.71 -0.07
C ALA A 152 -1.54 22.19 -0.22
N TRP A 153 -1.32 21.49 0.88
CA TRP A 153 -1.27 20.03 0.92
C TRP A 153 -2.48 19.37 1.62
N GLU A 154 -3.39 20.19 2.17
CA GLU A 154 -4.60 19.74 2.88
C GLU A 154 -5.57 18.91 2.02
N ASP A 155 -5.58 19.14 0.71
CA ASP A 155 -6.37 18.45 -0.29
C ASP A 155 -5.56 17.41 -1.10
N ALA A 156 -4.34 17.11 -0.67
CA ALA A 156 -3.48 16.11 -1.29
C ALA A 156 -3.67 14.73 -0.66
N GLU A 157 -3.63 13.69 -1.48
CA GLU A 157 -3.48 12.32 -1.00
C GLU A 157 -2.01 12.09 -0.62
N LEU A 158 -1.75 11.81 0.65
CA LEU A 158 -0.41 11.60 1.18
C LEU A 158 -0.15 10.10 1.38
N ILE A 159 0.88 9.58 0.73
CA ILE A 159 1.23 8.16 0.79
C ILE A 159 2.74 7.96 1.01
N SER A 160 3.13 6.75 1.33
CA SER A 160 4.53 6.34 1.37
C SER A 160 4.72 5.04 0.59
N ASN A 161 5.76 5.00 -0.21
CA ASN A 161 6.27 3.78 -0.84
C ASN A 161 7.52 3.24 -0.10
N HIS A 162 7.85 3.83 1.05
CA HIS A 162 8.99 3.41 1.87
C HIS A 162 8.64 2.17 2.68
N GLY A 163 9.14 1.01 2.26
CA GLY A 163 8.89 -0.27 2.95
C GLY A 163 7.49 -0.88 2.75
N VAL A 164 6.62 -0.24 1.99
CA VAL A 164 5.27 -0.73 1.63
C VAL A 164 5.01 -0.43 0.17
N SER A 165 4.56 -1.44 -0.60
CA SER A 165 4.17 -1.21 -1.99
C SER A 165 2.83 -0.47 -2.04
N ALA A 166 2.86 0.80 -2.39
CA ALA A 166 1.66 1.60 -2.62
C ALA A 166 1.25 1.56 -4.10
N ASN A 167 -0.08 1.50 -4.35
CA ASN A 167 -0.61 1.60 -5.71
C ASN A 167 -0.65 3.08 -6.15
N ILE A 168 0.53 3.66 -6.40
CA ILE A 168 0.67 5.07 -6.81
C ILE A 168 -0.16 5.38 -8.08
N PRO A 169 -0.17 4.55 -9.15
CA PRO A 169 -1.00 4.84 -10.32
C PRO A 169 -2.48 5.00 -10.03
N ALA A 170 -3.07 4.17 -9.16
CA ALA A 170 -4.47 4.32 -8.79
C ALA A 170 -4.71 5.61 -8.00
N LYS A 171 -3.81 5.97 -7.07
CA LYS A 171 -3.90 7.22 -6.34
C LYS A 171 -3.81 8.43 -7.28
N VAL A 172 -2.84 8.44 -8.18
CA VAL A 172 -2.67 9.50 -9.18
C VAL A 172 -3.86 9.59 -10.14
N LEU A 173 -4.49 8.47 -10.49
CA LEU A 173 -5.66 8.46 -11.36
C LEU A 173 -6.86 9.19 -10.73
N HIS A 174 -7.03 9.07 -9.41
CA HIS A 174 -8.24 9.52 -8.72
C HIS A 174 -8.06 10.82 -7.93
N HIS A 175 -6.83 11.30 -7.72
CA HIS A 175 -6.54 12.50 -6.95
C HIS A 175 -5.80 13.55 -7.77
N ALA A 176 -6.15 14.82 -7.58
CA ALA A 176 -5.49 15.94 -8.27
C ALA A 176 -4.03 16.12 -7.82
N LYS A 177 -3.76 15.84 -6.55
CA LYS A 177 -2.42 15.93 -5.95
C LYS A 177 -2.12 14.68 -5.13
N VAL A 178 -0.97 14.06 -5.37
CA VAL A 178 -0.49 12.91 -4.58
C VAL A 178 0.94 13.19 -4.13
N GLY A 179 1.15 13.37 -2.83
CA GLY A 179 2.46 13.52 -2.22
C GLY A 179 2.99 12.18 -1.71
N THR A 180 4.23 11.82 -2.02
CA THR A 180 4.78 10.53 -1.62
C THR A 180 6.23 10.59 -1.15
N LEU A 181 6.51 9.83 -0.07
CA LEU A 181 7.87 9.47 0.30
C LEU A 181 8.34 8.29 -0.57
N LEU A 182 9.46 8.47 -1.24
CA LEU A 182 10.10 7.45 -2.05
C LEU A 182 11.43 7.06 -1.40
N GLY A 183 11.49 5.85 -0.86
CA GLY A 183 12.67 5.37 -0.11
C GLY A 183 13.47 4.35 -0.92
N GLY A 184 14.49 4.78 -1.62
CA GLY A 184 15.39 3.93 -2.39
C GLY A 184 15.94 4.63 -3.64
N GLU A 185 17.06 4.15 -4.13
CA GLU A 185 17.66 4.66 -5.36
C GLU A 185 16.71 4.43 -6.54
N ASN A 186 16.55 5.46 -7.38
CA ASN A 186 15.77 5.42 -8.62
C ASN A 186 14.27 5.10 -8.49
N GLN A 187 13.68 5.06 -7.30
CA GLN A 187 12.24 4.79 -7.15
C GLN A 187 11.36 5.81 -7.88
N VAL A 188 11.79 7.06 -8.01
CA VAL A 188 11.08 8.07 -8.81
C VAL A 188 10.95 7.60 -10.26
N ALA A 189 12.07 7.17 -10.88
CA ALA A 189 12.08 6.69 -12.25
C ALA A 189 11.20 5.46 -12.45
N GLU A 190 11.24 4.50 -11.52
CA GLU A 190 10.41 3.28 -11.55
C GLU A 190 8.91 3.61 -11.49
N VAL A 191 8.51 4.51 -10.59
CA VAL A 191 7.12 4.97 -10.48
C VAL A 191 6.69 5.69 -11.76
N CYS A 192 7.53 6.58 -12.30
CA CYS A 192 7.27 7.30 -13.54
C CYS A 192 7.15 6.35 -14.75
N LYS A 193 7.97 5.31 -14.80
CA LYS A 193 7.89 4.25 -15.81
C LYS A 193 6.55 3.52 -15.71
N ARG A 194 6.17 3.09 -14.50
CA ARG A 194 4.87 2.43 -14.26
C ARG A 194 3.68 3.31 -14.65
N LEU A 195 3.69 4.60 -14.30
CA LEU A 195 2.68 5.57 -14.74
C LEU A 195 2.62 5.65 -16.27
N THR A 196 3.76 5.70 -16.94
CA THR A 196 3.85 5.78 -18.40
C THR A 196 3.31 4.52 -19.09
N GLU A 197 3.63 3.34 -18.56
CA GLU A 197 3.13 2.05 -19.05
C GLU A 197 1.60 1.96 -18.99
N VAL A 198 0.99 2.51 -17.95
CA VAL A 198 -0.48 2.53 -17.80
C VAL A 198 -1.13 3.77 -18.41
N GLY A 199 -0.43 4.54 -19.25
CA GLY A 199 -0.99 5.67 -19.99
C GLY A 199 -1.10 6.98 -19.19
N LEU A 200 -0.44 7.08 -18.04
CA LEU A 200 -0.38 8.29 -17.19
C LEU A 200 0.96 9.03 -17.34
N GLY A 201 1.65 8.86 -18.46
CA GLY A 201 2.96 9.49 -18.71
C GLY A 201 2.94 11.02 -18.82
N GLU A 202 1.77 11.63 -19.09
CA GLU A 202 1.59 13.08 -19.17
C GLU A 202 1.30 13.73 -17.81
N ILE A 203 1.28 12.97 -16.72
CA ILE A 203 1.18 13.50 -15.36
C ILE A 203 2.43 14.33 -15.05
N ALA A 204 2.24 15.56 -14.57
CA ALA A 204 3.32 16.39 -14.10
C ALA A 204 3.83 15.88 -12.73
N VAL A 205 5.13 15.84 -12.57
CA VAL A 205 5.79 15.35 -11.35
C VAL A 205 6.75 16.41 -10.87
N VAL A 206 6.65 16.79 -9.59
CA VAL A 206 7.63 17.61 -8.89
C VAL A 206 8.43 16.70 -7.99
N VAL A 207 9.73 16.65 -8.18
CA VAL A 207 10.66 15.85 -7.39
C VAL A 207 11.56 16.77 -6.58
N GLY A 208 11.60 16.55 -5.27
CA GLY A 208 12.51 17.23 -4.36
C GLY A 208 13.58 16.25 -3.89
N GLU A 209 14.85 16.59 -4.12
CA GLU A 209 16.02 15.84 -3.68
C GLU A 209 16.80 16.69 -2.67
N TRP A 210 17.33 16.07 -1.63
CA TRP A 210 18.12 16.75 -0.60
C TRP A 210 17.43 17.97 0.00
N LEU A 211 16.09 17.87 0.20
CA LEU A 211 15.26 18.99 0.68
C LEU A 211 15.83 19.54 1.99
N SER A 212 15.94 20.88 2.05
CA SER A 212 16.53 21.68 3.13
C SER A 212 18.05 21.58 3.30
N TYR A 213 18.74 20.75 2.54
CA TYR A 213 20.20 20.72 2.51
C TYR A 213 20.76 21.75 1.53
N PRO A 214 22.08 22.10 1.60
CA PRO A 214 22.72 23.01 0.64
C PRO A 214 22.58 22.58 -0.82
N ASP A 215 22.50 21.27 -1.07
CA ASP A 215 22.34 20.67 -2.40
C ASP A 215 20.86 20.43 -2.78
N GLU A 216 19.93 21.15 -2.14
CA GLU A 216 18.50 21.08 -2.44
C GLU A 216 18.24 21.27 -3.94
N LYS A 217 17.54 20.31 -4.53
CA LYS A 217 17.17 20.36 -5.94
C LYS A 217 15.69 20.02 -6.11
N ILE A 218 14.95 20.91 -6.77
CA ILE A 218 13.55 20.70 -7.11
C ILE A 218 13.40 20.66 -8.62
N THR A 219 12.91 19.54 -9.15
CA THR A 219 12.72 19.29 -10.58
C THR A 219 11.24 19.11 -10.88
N LYS A 220 10.74 19.78 -11.94
CA LYS A 220 9.36 19.60 -12.42
C LYS A 220 9.38 19.15 -13.88
N LYS A 221 8.88 17.95 -14.17
CA LYS A 221 8.77 17.37 -15.52
C LYS A 221 7.54 16.46 -15.61
N TYR A 222 7.22 15.98 -16.82
CA TYR A 222 6.23 14.94 -17.00
C TYR A 222 6.80 13.55 -16.66
N ALA A 223 5.97 12.64 -16.15
CA ALA A 223 6.38 11.30 -15.75
C ALA A 223 7.15 10.57 -16.86
N LYS A 224 6.69 10.64 -18.11
CA LYS A 224 7.38 10.04 -19.27
C LYS A 224 8.81 10.50 -19.45
N ASN A 225 9.17 11.71 -19.02
CA ASN A 225 10.50 12.30 -19.19
C ASN A 225 11.43 11.96 -18.00
N LEU A 226 10.91 11.35 -16.95
CA LEU A 226 11.65 10.98 -15.73
C LEU A 226 11.99 9.48 -15.67
N CYS A 227 11.49 8.67 -16.62
CA CYS A 227 11.61 7.22 -16.60
C CYS A 227 13.06 6.68 -16.60
N GLU A 228 14.00 7.46 -17.16
CA GLU A 228 15.41 7.08 -17.32
C GLU A 228 16.35 8.01 -16.56
N GLU A 229 15.81 8.95 -15.78
CA GLU A 229 16.61 9.84 -14.95
C GLU A 229 17.03 9.16 -13.65
N THR A 230 18.16 9.54 -13.11
CA THR A 230 18.68 9.07 -11.82
C THR A 230 18.27 10.03 -10.72
N PHE A 231 17.84 9.48 -9.60
CA PHE A 231 17.39 10.22 -8.41
C PHE A 231 18.07 9.67 -7.16
N ASP A 232 18.32 10.55 -6.21
CA ASP A 232 18.84 10.16 -4.91
C ASP A 232 17.79 9.38 -4.09
N LYS A 233 18.28 8.58 -3.14
CA LYS A 233 17.44 7.85 -2.17
C LYS A 233 16.66 8.75 -1.21
N LEU A 234 17.03 10.03 -1.11
CA LEU A 234 16.34 11.05 -0.30
C LEU A 234 15.37 11.88 -1.17
N ALA A 235 14.70 11.26 -2.12
CA ALA A 235 13.75 11.92 -2.99
C ALA A 235 12.33 11.85 -2.44
N VAL A 236 11.59 12.93 -2.63
CA VAL A 236 10.14 13.07 -2.39
C VAL A 236 9.50 13.49 -3.70
N ALA A 237 8.32 12.99 -4.02
CA ALA A 237 7.62 13.37 -5.24
C ALA A 237 6.19 13.83 -4.97
N ILE A 238 5.75 14.81 -5.76
CA ILE A 238 4.35 15.25 -5.88
C ILE A 238 3.90 15.00 -7.31
N PHE A 239 2.88 14.16 -7.47
CA PHE A 239 2.23 13.89 -8.75
C PHE A 239 1.01 14.78 -8.89
N ILE A 240 0.83 15.38 -10.07
CA ILE A 240 -0.19 16.37 -10.35
C ILE A 240 -1.04 15.88 -11.51
N ASN A 241 -2.31 15.63 -11.26
CA ASN A 241 -3.27 15.22 -12.26
C ASN A 241 -4.34 16.30 -12.43
N ASP A 242 -4.29 17.04 -13.52
CA ASP A 242 -5.25 18.11 -13.82
C ASP A 242 -6.66 17.57 -14.19
N HIS A 243 -6.75 16.26 -14.46
CA HIS A 243 -7.99 15.58 -14.86
C HIS A 243 -8.22 14.29 -14.06
N PRO A 244 -8.36 14.35 -12.72
CA PRO A 244 -8.60 13.19 -11.90
C PRO A 244 -9.92 12.52 -12.28
N GLN A 245 -9.91 11.20 -12.39
CA GLN A 245 -11.11 10.44 -12.72
C GLN A 245 -11.87 10.06 -11.44
N PRO A 246 -13.21 10.12 -11.45
CA PRO A 246 -13.98 9.64 -10.31
C PRO A 246 -13.75 8.13 -10.11
N ARG A 247 -13.66 7.71 -8.85
CA ARG A 247 -13.54 6.29 -8.50
C ARG A 247 -14.82 5.53 -8.86
N ARG A 248 -14.67 4.37 -9.48
CA ARG A 248 -15.80 3.46 -9.69
C ARG A 248 -16.19 2.80 -8.38
N LEU A 249 -17.50 2.75 -8.10
CA LEU A 249 -18.03 2.11 -6.90
C LEU A 249 -18.71 0.76 -7.19
N ALA A 250 -18.89 0.41 -8.46
CA ALA A 250 -19.55 -0.82 -8.90
C ALA A 250 -18.95 -1.35 -10.22
N PRO A 251 -19.00 -2.66 -10.45
CA PRO A 251 -18.68 -3.23 -11.75
C PRO A 251 -19.72 -2.84 -12.81
N GLY A 252 -19.43 -3.06 -14.09
CA GLY A 252 -20.34 -2.80 -15.19
C GLY A 252 -19.72 -1.92 -16.27
N ILE A 253 -18.46 -2.13 -16.62
CA ILE A 253 -17.87 -1.55 -17.82
C ILE A 253 -18.47 -2.26 -19.02
N LYS A 254 -19.05 -1.50 -19.94
CA LYS A 254 -19.64 -2.03 -21.15
C LYS A 254 -18.65 -2.80 -22.01
N ASP A 255 -19.09 -3.89 -22.64
CA ASP A 255 -18.24 -4.76 -23.44
C ASP A 255 -17.52 -4.02 -24.58
N GLU A 256 -18.15 -3.02 -25.20
CA GLU A 256 -17.59 -2.19 -26.28
C GLU A 256 -16.46 -1.26 -25.82
N MET A 257 -16.33 -1.03 -24.53
CA MET A 257 -15.24 -0.21 -23.99
C MET A 257 -13.90 -0.95 -24.00
N PHE A 258 -13.91 -2.28 -24.07
CA PHE A 258 -12.70 -3.08 -24.11
C PHE A 258 -12.15 -3.24 -25.52
N ILE A 259 -10.82 -3.20 -25.66
CA ILE A 259 -10.13 -3.58 -26.90
C ILE A 259 -10.25 -5.10 -27.02
N ARG A 260 -10.87 -5.55 -28.09
CA ARG A 260 -11.17 -6.97 -28.33
C ARG A 260 -10.58 -7.43 -29.65
N GLY A 261 -10.23 -8.71 -29.69
CA GLY A 261 -9.88 -9.46 -30.88
C GLY A 261 -10.80 -10.69 -31.04
N LYS A 262 -10.21 -11.80 -31.43
CA LYS A 262 -10.89 -13.11 -31.50
C LYS A 262 -10.90 -13.85 -30.15
N VAL A 263 -10.27 -13.28 -29.11
CA VAL A 263 -10.17 -13.88 -27.79
C VAL A 263 -11.54 -13.79 -27.10
N PRO A 264 -12.02 -14.87 -26.48
CA PRO A 264 -13.22 -14.84 -25.65
C PRO A 264 -13.12 -13.81 -24.54
N MET A 265 -14.25 -13.21 -24.17
CA MET A 265 -14.35 -12.24 -23.09
C MET A 265 -15.58 -12.53 -22.25
N THR A 266 -15.43 -12.54 -20.92
CA THR A 266 -16.55 -12.60 -19.98
C THR A 266 -17.44 -11.38 -20.18
N LYS A 267 -18.72 -11.61 -20.50
CA LYS A 267 -19.68 -10.56 -20.85
C LYS A 267 -20.06 -9.73 -19.62
N GLU A 268 -20.49 -8.49 -19.86
CA GLU A 268 -20.78 -7.48 -18.84
C GLU A 268 -21.59 -8.02 -17.68
N GLU A 269 -22.77 -8.64 -17.93
CA GLU A 269 -23.68 -9.11 -16.90
C GLU A 269 -23.06 -10.25 -16.08
N VAL A 270 -22.38 -11.19 -16.74
CA VAL A 270 -21.67 -12.29 -16.09
C VAL A 270 -20.50 -11.75 -15.26
N ARG A 271 -19.75 -10.79 -15.81
CA ARG A 271 -18.62 -10.15 -15.14
C ARG A 271 -19.04 -9.42 -13.87
N MET A 272 -20.17 -8.67 -13.94
CA MET A 272 -20.76 -8.01 -12.75
C MET A 272 -21.08 -9.00 -11.64
N VAL A 273 -21.73 -10.12 -11.99
CA VAL A 273 -22.10 -11.15 -11.02
C VAL A 273 -20.87 -11.86 -10.44
N VAL A 274 -19.88 -12.18 -11.27
CA VAL A 274 -18.60 -12.78 -10.83
C VAL A 274 -17.91 -11.89 -9.82
N ILE A 275 -17.75 -10.60 -10.12
CA ILE A 275 -17.10 -9.64 -9.24
C ILE A 275 -17.87 -9.48 -7.92
N ALA A 276 -19.20 -9.40 -7.98
CA ALA A 276 -20.04 -9.35 -6.78
C ALA A 276 -19.88 -10.61 -5.92
N LYS A 277 -19.78 -11.81 -6.54
CA LYS A 277 -19.62 -13.08 -5.81
C LYS A 277 -18.21 -13.29 -5.25
N LEU A 278 -17.19 -12.65 -5.81
CA LEU A 278 -15.87 -12.59 -5.18
C LEU A 278 -15.94 -11.90 -3.83
N GLY A 279 -16.87 -10.95 -3.64
CA GLY A 279 -17.12 -10.34 -2.34
C GLY A 279 -15.92 -9.59 -1.79
N ILE A 280 -15.10 -9.00 -2.66
CA ILE A 280 -13.90 -8.27 -2.27
C ILE A 280 -14.32 -7.08 -1.42
N GLN A 281 -13.83 -7.06 -0.20
CA GLN A 281 -13.96 -5.93 0.70
C GLN A 281 -12.59 -5.30 0.85
N GLU A 282 -12.48 -4.07 0.42
CA GLU A 282 -11.31 -3.27 0.67
C GLU A 282 -11.61 -2.38 1.88
N ASP A 283 -11.06 -2.75 3.02
CA ASP A 283 -11.06 -1.88 4.18
C ASP A 283 -10.19 -0.66 3.85
N THR A 284 -10.83 0.42 3.45
CA THR A 284 -10.19 1.72 3.25
C THR A 284 -9.69 2.29 4.59
N GLY A 285 -8.82 1.53 5.28
CA GLY A 285 -8.22 1.95 6.53
C GLY A 285 -9.10 1.75 7.77
N LEU A 286 -9.89 0.67 7.84
CA LEU A 286 -10.38 0.20 9.15
C LEU A 286 -9.17 -0.10 10.03
N VAL A 287 -8.78 0.95 10.71
CA VAL A 287 -7.71 0.96 11.69
C VAL A 287 -8.38 0.55 12.98
N LYS A 288 -8.10 -0.65 13.45
CA LYS A 288 -8.54 -1.08 14.78
C LYS A 288 -7.52 -0.62 15.80
N TYR A 289 -8.01 -0.09 16.91
CA TYR A 289 -7.17 0.15 18.06
C TYR A 289 -6.80 -1.21 18.67
N ASP A 290 -5.53 -1.57 18.60
CA ASP A 290 -5.00 -2.76 19.26
C ASP A 290 -4.62 -2.41 20.70
N GLN A 291 -5.41 -2.88 21.65
CA GLN A 291 -5.19 -2.63 23.08
C GLN A 291 -3.82 -3.15 23.58
N ASN A 292 -3.27 -4.19 22.94
CA ASN A 292 -1.97 -4.76 23.35
C ASN A 292 -0.80 -3.88 22.91
N SER A 293 -0.90 -3.24 21.76
CA SER A 293 0.13 -2.33 21.25
C SER A 293 -0.15 -0.86 21.56
N GLY A 294 -1.37 -0.54 22.03
CA GLY A 294 -1.81 0.83 22.27
C GLY A 294 -1.84 1.69 21.00
N GLN A 295 -1.98 1.09 19.82
CA GLN A 295 -1.94 1.79 18.54
C GLN A 295 -3.04 1.33 17.59
N PHE A 296 -3.31 2.20 16.64
CA PHE A 296 -4.17 1.86 15.52
C PHE A 296 -3.41 1.02 14.49
N VAL A 297 -3.88 -0.18 14.22
CA VAL A 297 -3.31 -1.10 13.22
C VAL A 297 -4.30 -1.36 12.10
N ILE A 298 -3.81 -1.46 10.87
CA ILE A 298 -4.65 -1.85 9.73
C ILE A 298 -5.05 -3.31 9.93
N SER A 299 -6.37 -3.56 10.01
CA SER A 299 -6.91 -4.88 10.37
C SER A 299 -6.81 -5.90 9.25
N ASN A 300 -6.87 -5.47 7.99
CA ASN A 300 -6.88 -6.37 6.84
C ASN A 300 -5.70 -6.11 5.90
N PRO A 301 -4.98 -7.17 5.47
CA PRO A 301 -3.98 -7.06 4.42
C PRO A 301 -4.64 -6.64 3.10
N ALA A 302 -3.84 -6.03 2.21
CA ALA A 302 -4.31 -5.70 0.87
C ALA A 302 -4.73 -6.98 0.12
N PRO A 303 -5.85 -6.97 -0.62
CA PRO A 303 -6.29 -8.14 -1.37
C PRO A 303 -5.25 -8.57 -2.43
N VAL A 304 -5.00 -9.86 -2.51
CA VAL A 304 -4.24 -10.50 -3.60
C VAL A 304 -5.26 -11.28 -4.43
N ILE A 305 -5.48 -10.84 -5.66
CA ILE A 305 -6.54 -11.34 -6.52
C ILE A 305 -5.93 -12.03 -7.74
N TYR A 306 -6.37 -13.25 -8.04
CA TYR A 306 -6.00 -13.93 -9.27
C TYR A 306 -7.17 -13.91 -10.26
N ASP A 307 -6.87 -13.65 -11.53
CA ASP A 307 -7.75 -13.87 -12.67
C ASP A 307 -7.11 -14.92 -13.57
N VAL A 308 -7.58 -16.17 -13.45
CA VAL A 308 -7.02 -17.32 -14.16
C VAL A 308 -7.74 -17.52 -15.49
N GLY A 309 -6.98 -17.50 -16.58
CA GLY A 309 -7.51 -17.47 -17.95
C GLY A 309 -8.11 -16.11 -18.28
N ALA A 310 -7.37 -15.05 -18.01
CA ALA A 310 -7.84 -13.67 -18.03
C ALA A 310 -8.33 -13.19 -19.42
N GLY A 311 -7.89 -13.82 -20.50
CA GLY A 311 -8.33 -13.51 -21.84
C GLY A 311 -8.03 -12.06 -22.25
N THR A 312 -9.07 -11.26 -22.45
CA THR A 312 -8.91 -9.82 -22.75
C THR A 312 -8.55 -8.98 -21.52
N GLY A 313 -8.54 -9.57 -20.32
CA GLY A 313 -8.34 -8.88 -19.04
C GLY A 313 -9.57 -8.13 -18.54
N SER A 314 -10.76 -8.39 -19.08
CA SER A 314 -11.94 -7.59 -18.73
C SER A 314 -12.35 -7.71 -17.26
N VAL A 315 -12.22 -8.91 -16.66
CA VAL A 315 -12.45 -9.12 -15.22
C VAL A 315 -11.32 -8.49 -14.41
N SER A 316 -10.06 -8.75 -14.78
CA SER A 316 -8.88 -8.17 -14.14
C SER A 316 -8.93 -6.63 -14.09
N ILE A 317 -9.34 -5.98 -15.17
CA ILE A 317 -9.46 -4.52 -15.25
C ILE A 317 -10.51 -4.01 -14.26
N GLU A 318 -11.71 -4.57 -14.25
CA GLU A 318 -12.75 -4.12 -13.31
C GLU A 318 -12.36 -4.38 -11.86
N LEU A 319 -11.73 -5.52 -11.58
CA LEU A 319 -11.17 -5.80 -10.25
C LEU A 319 -10.10 -4.78 -9.85
N ALA A 320 -9.19 -4.44 -10.76
CA ALA A 320 -8.14 -3.46 -10.52
C ALA A 320 -8.68 -2.06 -10.24
N LEU A 321 -9.73 -1.64 -10.97
CA LEU A 321 -10.36 -0.33 -10.77
C LEU A 321 -11.26 -0.24 -9.53
N LEU A 322 -11.76 -1.38 -9.04
CA LEU A 322 -12.57 -1.45 -7.83
C LEU A 322 -11.72 -1.59 -6.56
N THR A 323 -10.50 -2.10 -6.70
CA THR A 323 -9.55 -2.33 -5.60
C THR A 323 -8.41 -1.31 -5.65
N GLU A 324 -8.28 -0.48 -4.64
CA GLU A 324 -7.22 0.53 -4.61
C GLU A 324 -5.92 0.01 -4.00
N ARG A 325 -6.03 -0.82 -2.95
CA ARG A 325 -4.89 -1.39 -2.23
C ARG A 325 -4.47 -2.77 -2.74
N GLY A 326 -5.40 -3.49 -3.36
CA GLY A 326 -5.17 -4.85 -3.85
C GLY A 326 -4.34 -4.91 -5.12
N THR A 327 -3.70 -6.06 -5.34
CA THR A 327 -3.01 -6.40 -6.60
C THR A 327 -3.77 -7.49 -7.34
N VAL A 328 -4.00 -7.28 -8.63
CA VAL A 328 -4.67 -8.24 -9.52
C VAL A 328 -3.64 -8.92 -10.42
N TYR A 329 -3.46 -10.22 -10.27
CA TYR A 329 -2.60 -11.04 -11.11
C TYR A 329 -3.45 -11.66 -12.24
N ALA A 330 -3.34 -11.10 -13.44
CA ALA A 330 -4.02 -11.57 -14.65
C ALA A 330 -3.18 -12.64 -15.35
N ILE A 331 -3.57 -13.89 -15.23
CA ILE A 331 -2.79 -15.04 -15.71
C ILE A 331 -3.37 -15.50 -17.06
N GLU A 332 -2.56 -15.53 -18.10
CA GLU A 332 -2.98 -15.94 -19.45
C GLU A 332 -1.81 -16.53 -20.23
N LYS A 333 -2.05 -17.64 -20.93
CA LYS A 333 -1.00 -18.32 -21.69
C LYS A 333 -0.92 -17.94 -23.18
N LYS A 334 -1.98 -17.33 -23.72
CA LYS A 334 -2.06 -16.99 -25.15
C LYS A 334 -1.45 -15.62 -25.43
N PRO A 335 -0.36 -15.53 -26.23
CA PRO A 335 0.30 -14.24 -26.48
C PRO A 335 -0.60 -13.17 -27.09
N GLU A 336 -1.57 -13.56 -27.92
CA GLU A 336 -2.53 -12.61 -28.49
C GLU A 336 -3.48 -12.02 -27.45
N ALA A 337 -3.85 -12.78 -26.40
CA ALA A 337 -4.65 -12.32 -25.29
C ALA A 337 -3.83 -11.43 -24.36
N VAL A 338 -2.58 -11.79 -24.08
CA VAL A 338 -1.62 -10.98 -23.30
C VAL A 338 -1.44 -9.59 -23.93
N LYS A 339 -1.32 -9.50 -25.25
CA LYS A 339 -1.25 -8.20 -25.95
C LYS A 339 -2.52 -7.36 -25.74
N LEU A 340 -3.70 -7.98 -25.76
CA LEU A 340 -4.95 -7.28 -25.47
C LEU A 340 -5.03 -6.80 -24.01
N MET A 341 -4.55 -7.61 -23.07
CA MET A 341 -4.47 -7.21 -21.66
C MET A 341 -3.59 -5.98 -21.46
N TYR A 342 -2.41 -5.91 -22.06
CA TYR A 342 -1.56 -4.70 -22.00
C TYR A 342 -2.27 -3.47 -22.59
N ALA A 343 -2.93 -3.62 -23.73
CA ALA A 343 -3.68 -2.54 -24.37
C ALA A 343 -4.85 -2.06 -23.49
N ASN A 344 -5.62 -2.98 -22.90
CA ASN A 344 -6.71 -2.66 -21.98
C ASN A 344 -6.19 -2.08 -20.66
N ARG A 345 -5.12 -2.65 -20.06
CA ARG A 345 -4.47 -2.10 -18.86
C ARG A 345 -4.12 -0.62 -19.08
N ARG A 346 -3.51 -0.29 -20.22
CA ARG A 346 -3.17 1.09 -20.58
C ARG A 346 -4.40 1.96 -20.78
N ARG A 347 -5.42 1.46 -21.48
CA ARG A 347 -6.67 2.19 -21.78
C ARG A 347 -7.44 2.59 -20.51
N PHE A 348 -7.46 1.71 -19.52
CA PHE A 348 -8.19 1.91 -18.26
C PHE A 348 -7.31 2.36 -17.10
N HIS A 349 -6.02 2.59 -17.34
CA HIS A 349 -5.05 3.02 -16.31
C HIS A 349 -4.98 2.09 -15.10
N ALA A 350 -5.16 0.77 -15.31
CA ALA A 350 -5.22 -0.23 -14.25
C ALA A 350 -3.80 -0.55 -13.71
N GLY A 351 -3.27 0.35 -12.85
CA GLY A 351 -1.89 0.32 -12.38
C GLY A 351 -1.55 -0.82 -11.43
N ASN A 352 -2.53 -1.40 -10.76
CA ASN A 352 -2.39 -2.54 -9.84
C ASN A 352 -2.68 -3.90 -10.48
N MET A 353 -2.79 -3.95 -11.80
CA MET A 353 -2.92 -5.19 -12.56
C MET A 353 -1.53 -5.66 -13.03
N GLU A 354 -1.11 -6.83 -12.58
CA GLU A 354 0.11 -7.51 -13.02
C GLU A 354 -0.26 -8.59 -14.02
N ILE A 355 0.34 -8.53 -15.21
CA ILE A 355 0.07 -9.47 -16.30
C ILE A 355 1.10 -10.58 -16.26
N ILE A 356 0.64 -11.82 -16.07
CA ILE A 356 1.46 -13.01 -15.96
C ILE A 356 1.23 -13.90 -17.19
N GLU A 357 2.21 -13.94 -18.07
CA GLU A 357 2.17 -14.80 -19.25
C GLU A 357 2.63 -16.22 -18.88
N GLY A 358 1.76 -17.21 -19.03
CA GLY A 358 2.08 -18.62 -18.78
C GLY A 358 0.88 -19.49 -18.46
N GLU A 359 1.13 -20.80 -18.37
CA GLU A 359 0.13 -21.78 -17.92
C GLU A 359 -0.11 -21.58 -16.42
N ALA A 360 -1.37 -21.44 -16.00
CA ALA A 360 -1.72 -21.11 -14.63
C ALA A 360 -1.10 -22.09 -13.61
N SER A 361 -1.17 -23.39 -13.89
CA SER A 361 -0.59 -24.41 -13.00
C SER A 361 0.95 -24.41 -12.90
N GLU A 362 1.64 -23.62 -13.72
CA GLU A 362 3.09 -23.46 -13.71
C GLU A 362 3.50 -22.17 -13.02
N VAL A 363 2.72 -21.09 -13.17
CA VAL A 363 3.08 -19.76 -12.64
C VAL A 363 2.56 -19.52 -11.23
N ILE A 364 1.40 -20.09 -10.84
CA ILE A 364 0.80 -19.93 -9.51
C ILE A 364 1.78 -20.24 -8.37
N PRO A 365 2.64 -21.26 -8.41
CA PRO A 365 3.57 -21.53 -7.32
C PRO A 365 4.49 -20.35 -6.95
N SER A 366 4.86 -19.51 -7.91
CA SER A 366 5.77 -18.36 -7.70
C SER A 366 5.05 -17.08 -7.24
N LEU A 367 3.70 -17.01 -7.34
CA LEU A 367 2.93 -15.82 -7.00
C LEU A 367 2.64 -15.74 -5.49
N PRO A 368 2.34 -14.55 -4.93
CA PRO A 368 1.90 -14.41 -3.53
C PRO A 368 0.63 -15.20 -3.24
N ALA A 369 0.38 -15.58 -1.98
CA ALA A 369 -0.83 -16.31 -1.59
C ALA A 369 -2.10 -15.47 -1.92
N PRO A 370 -3.07 -15.99 -2.70
CA PRO A 370 -4.25 -15.24 -3.10
C PRO A 370 -5.27 -15.17 -1.96
N THR A 371 -5.98 -14.05 -1.86
CA THR A 371 -7.17 -13.91 -1.02
C THR A 371 -8.44 -14.25 -1.79
N HIS A 372 -8.46 -13.88 -3.10
CA HIS A 372 -9.59 -14.07 -4.00
C HIS A 372 -9.10 -14.61 -5.35
N VAL A 373 -9.85 -15.51 -5.94
CA VAL A 373 -9.50 -16.10 -7.23
C VAL A 373 -10.73 -16.18 -8.12
N PHE A 374 -10.63 -15.63 -9.32
CA PHE A 374 -11.55 -15.91 -10.40
C PHE A 374 -10.93 -16.90 -11.39
N ILE A 375 -11.68 -17.90 -11.81
CA ILE A 375 -11.25 -18.88 -12.83
C ILE A 375 -12.23 -18.77 -14.02
N GLY A 376 -11.80 -18.04 -15.06
CA GLY A 376 -12.55 -17.88 -16.30
C GLY A 376 -12.19 -18.93 -17.36
N GLY A 377 -11.02 -19.55 -17.24
CA GLY A 377 -10.52 -20.63 -18.08
C GLY A 377 -9.39 -21.38 -17.40
N ASN A 378 -9.48 -22.71 -17.34
CA ASN A 378 -8.55 -23.57 -16.58
C ASN A 378 -7.57 -24.38 -17.46
N GLY A 379 -7.73 -24.33 -18.78
CA GLY A 379 -6.89 -25.10 -19.72
C GLY A 379 -6.91 -26.61 -19.50
N GLY A 380 -7.92 -27.17 -18.80
CA GLY A 380 -8.03 -28.59 -18.45
C GLY A 380 -7.27 -28.96 -17.16
N ASN A 381 -6.75 -27.99 -16.41
CA ASN A 381 -5.96 -28.19 -15.20
C ASN A 381 -6.67 -27.74 -13.92
N LEU A 382 -8.01 -27.71 -13.89
CA LEU A 382 -8.81 -27.12 -12.82
C LEU A 382 -8.39 -27.63 -11.43
N PHE A 383 -8.31 -28.95 -11.24
CA PHE A 383 -8.01 -29.54 -9.93
C PHE A 383 -6.60 -29.19 -9.44
N LYS A 384 -5.60 -29.23 -10.36
CA LYS A 384 -4.22 -28.85 -10.02
C LYS A 384 -4.12 -27.37 -9.60
N ILE A 385 -4.86 -26.49 -10.29
CA ILE A 385 -4.95 -25.06 -9.96
C ILE A 385 -5.58 -24.88 -8.57
N MET A 386 -6.69 -25.57 -8.29
CA MET A 386 -7.37 -25.54 -7.00
C MET A 386 -6.48 -26.01 -5.85
N ASP A 387 -5.76 -27.14 -6.02
CA ASP A 387 -4.84 -27.66 -5.02
C ASP A 387 -3.73 -26.65 -4.71
N GLN A 388 -3.17 -25.99 -5.71
CA GLN A 388 -2.14 -24.97 -5.54
C GLN A 388 -2.65 -23.73 -4.81
N ILE A 389 -3.89 -23.30 -5.10
CA ILE A 389 -4.53 -22.16 -4.44
C ILE A 389 -4.74 -22.46 -2.95
N TYR A 390 -5.34 -23.61 -2.64
CA TYR A 390 -5.61 -24.00 -1.26
C TYR A 390 -4.35 -24.30 -0.46
N ALA A 391 -3.29 -24.81 -1.10
CA ALA A 391 -1.99 -24.98 -0.47
C ALA A 391 -1.36 -23.65 -0.04
N LYS A 392 -1.64 -22.56 -0.78
CA LYS A 392 -1.17 -21.21 -0.45
C LYS A 392 -2.07 -20.49 0.57
N ASN A 393 -3.38 -20.61 0.40
CA ASN A 393 -4.38 -20.03 1.29
C ASN A 393 -5.64 -20.90 1.34
N PRO A 394 -5.84 -21.69 2.41
CA PRO A 394 -7.04 -22.52 2.57
C PRO A 394 -8.34 -21.72 2.68
N ASN A 395 -8.26 -20.44 2.99
CA ASN A 395 -9.41 -19.53 3.13
C ASN A 395 -9.64 -18.64 1.88
N ALA A 396 -9.00 -18.97 0.76
CA ALA A 396 -9.16 -18.20 -0.47
C ALA A 396 -10.60 -18.28 -0.97
N ARG A 397 -11.21 -17.13 -1.27
CA ARG A 397 -12.52 -17.05 -1.92
C ARG A 397 -12.35 -17.32 -3.41
N ILE A 398 -13.04 -18.34 -3.93
CA ILE A 398 -12.91 -18.75 -5.33
C ILE A 398 -14.25 -18.61 -6.04
N VAL A 399 -14.25 -17.97 -7.20
CA VAL A 399 -15.38 -17.91 -8.13
C VAL A 399 -14.92 -18.47 -9.47
N LEU A 400 -15.69 -19.38 -10.05
CA LEU A 400 -15.38 -19.91 -11.36
C LEU A 400 -16.60 -19.93 -12.28
N THR A 401 -16.38 -19.84 -13.58
CA THR A 401 -17.43 -19.88 -14.59
C THR A 401 -17.28 -21.10 -15.50
N ALA A 402 -18.40 -21.72 -15.89
CA ALA A 402 -18.45 -22.76 -16.88
C ALA A 402 -19.53 -22.50 -17.93
N VAL A 403 -19.13 -22.60 -19.18
CA VAL A 403 -20.01 -22.50 -20.35
C VAL A 403 -20.11 -23.86 -21.04
N THR A 404 -19.02 -24.62 -21.08
CA THR A 404 -18.97 -25.93 -21.76
C THR A 404 -19.44 -27.07 -20.84
N LEU A 405 -19.96 -28.13 -21.43
CA LEU A 405 -20.44 -29.32 -20.71
C LEU A 405 -19.30 -30.00 -19.94
N GLU A 406 -18.09 -30.00 -20.50
CA GLU A 406 -16.90 -30.59 -19.88
C GLU A 406 -16.59 -29.88 -18.56
N THR A 407 -16.53 -28.54 -18.56
CA THR A 407 -16.30 -27.76 -17.33
C THR A 407 -17.47 -27.88 -16.35
N GLN A 408 -18.72 -28.00 -16.85
CA GLN A 408 -19.88 -28.26 -15.98
C GLN A 408 -19.79 -29.62 -15.26
N ALA A 409 -19.29 -30.66 -15.93
CA ALA A 409 -19.06 -31.96 -15.31
C ALA A 409 -17.99 -31.90 -14.21
N GLU A 410 -16.92 -31.10 -14.40
CA GLU A 410 -15.90 -30.86 -13.36
C GLU A 410 -16.48 -30.18 -12.11
N MET A 411 -17.50 -29.33 -12.26
CA MET A 411 -18.12 -28.62 -11.12
C MET A 411 -18.80 -29.55 -10.11
N LEU A 412 -19.36 -30.66 -10.56
CA LEU A 412 -19.93 -31.65 -9.64
C LEU A 412 -18.88 -32.26 -8.72
N THR A 413 -17.69 -32.49 -9.26
CA THR A 413 -16.53 -32.97 -8.46
C THR A 413 -16.06 -31.90 -7.48
N LEU A 414 -16.15 -30.61 -7.84
CA LEU A 414 -15.81 -29.51 -6.93
C LEU A 414 -16.74 -29.46 -5.70
N ALA A 415 -18.04 -29.79 -5.86
CA ALA A 415 -18.97 -29.88 -4.72
C ALA A 415 -18.53 -30.93 -3.70
N ASP A 416 -18.03 -32.08 -4.16
CA ASP A 416 -17.49 -33.12 -3.30
C ASP A 416 -16.17 -32.71 -2.63
N ILE A 417 -15.32 -31.96 -3.33
CA ILE A 417 -14.07 -31.41 -2.80
C ILE A 417 -14.39 -30.37 -1.71
N ALA A 418 -15.30 -29.45 -1.97
CA ALA A 418 -15.73 -28.44 -1.01
C ALA A 418 -16.24 -29.08 0.28
N LYS A 419 -17.07 -30.13 0.16
CA LYS A 419 -17.56 -30.90 1.32
C LYS A 419 -16.44 -31.55 2.13
N ARG A 420 -15.43 -32.10 1.46
CA ARG A 420 -14.26 -32.73 2.13
C ARG A 420 -13.39 -31.71 2.87
N HIS A 421 -13.27 -30.51 2.35
CA HIS A 421 -12.47 -29.43 2.94
C HIS A 421 -13.29 -28.53 3.88
N ASN A 422 -14.58 -28.82 4.09
CA ASN A 422 -15.51 -28.01 4.89
C ASN A 422 -15.56 -26.54 4.43
N VAL A 423 -15.61 -26.36 3.12
CA VAL A 423 -15.67 -25.05 2.44
C VAL A 423 -17.08 -24.86 1.90
N ASP A 424 -17.63 -23.66 2.04
CA ASP A 424 -18.94 -23.32 1.46
C ASP A 424 -18.91 -23.47 -0.06
N PHE A 425 -19.97 -24.09 -0.60
CA PHE A 425 -20.16 -24.28 -2.04
C PHE A 425 -21.54 -23.75 -2.46
N ASN A 426 -21.54 -22.84 -3.40
CA ASN A 426 -22.77 -22.32 -4.00
C ASN A 426 -22.64 -22.31 -5.52
N MET A 427 -23.70 -22.69 -6.21
CA MET A 427 -23.75 -22.72 -7.68
C MET A 427 -25.04 -22.06 -8.16
N VAL A 428 -24.90 -21.17 -9.13
CA VAL A 428 -26.03 -20.52 -9.83
C VAL A 428 -25.85 -20.62 -11.33
N GLN A 429 -26.96 -20.71 -12.08
CA GLN A 429 -26.96 -20.58 -13.52
C GLN A 429 -27.49 -19.20 -13.88
N MET A 430 -26.81 -18.53 -14.80
CA MET A 430 -27.19 -17.23 -15.32
C MET A 430 -27.50 -17.34 -16.82
N ALA A 431 -28.70 -16.96 -17.24
CA ALA A 431 -29.10 -16.84 -18.63
C ALA A 431 -29.29 -15.36 -18.97
N VAL A 432 -28.62 -14.89 -20.02
CA VAL A 432 -28.67 -13.50 -20.47
C VAL A 432 -29.29 -13.45 -21.86
N THR A 433 -30.24 -12.54 -22.03
CA THR A 433 -30.83 -12.24 -23.34
C THR A 433 -30.74 -10.73 -23.57
N ARG A 434 -30.11 -10.33 -24.66
CA ARG A 434 -29.91 -8.92 -25.01
C ARG A 434 -30.78 -8.53 -26.22
N SER A 435 -31.25 -7.29 -26.24
CA SER A 435 -31.89 -6.75 -27.42
C SER A 435 -30.86 -6.53 -28.53
N ARG A 436 -31.25 -6.81 -29.76
CA ARG A 436 -30.50 -6.56 -31.00
C ARG A 436 -31.38 -5.89 -32.05
N GLU A 437 -30.87 -4.86 -32.67
CA GLU A 437 -31.54 -4.24 -33.83
C GLU A 437 -31.54 -5.19 -35.03
N ALA A 438 -32.70 -5.32 -35.65
CA ALA A 438 -32.90 -6.08 -36.87
C ALA A 438 -33.80 -5.26 -37.81
N GLY A 439 -33.20 -4.44 -38.65
CA GLY A 439 -33.89 -3.42 -39.43
C GLY A 439 -34.50 -2.35 -38.52
N THR A 440 -35.84 -2.16 -38.60
CA THR A 440 -36.60 -1.24 -37.77
C THR A 440 -37.10 -1.85 -36.46
N TYR A 441 -36.80 -3.10 -36.19
CA TYR A 441 -37.28 -3.86 -35.03
C TYR A 441 -36.16 -4.16 -34.05
N HIS A 442 -36.51 -4.40 -32.81
CA HIS A 442 -35.62 -4.92 -31.78
C HIS A 442 -35.99 -6.37 -31.48
N MET A 443 -35.03 -7.26 -31.64
CA MET A 443 -35.20 -8.68 -31.35
C MET A 443 -34.40 -9.08 -30.14
N MET A 444 -34.91 -10.05 -29.36
CA MET A 444 -34.21 -10.63 -28.23
C MET A 444 -33.29 -11.75 -28.69
N GLN A 445 -31.98 -11.65 -28.36
CA GLN A 445 -30.98 -12.67 -28.68
C GLN A 445 -30.46 -13.28 -27.39
N ALA A 446 -30.76 -14.57 -27.16
CA ALA A 446 -30.25 -15.33 -26.04
C ALA A 446 -28.75 -15.62 -26.21
N GLN A 447 -28.04 -15.59 -25.11
CA GLN A 447 -26.65 -16.03 -24.98
C GLN A 447 -26.61 -17.43 -24.34
N ASN A 448 -25.47 -18.13 -24.46
CA ASN A 448 -25.29 -19.39 -23.75
C ASN A 448 -25.41 -19.17 -22.25
N PRO A 449 -26.18 -20.00 -21.54
CA PRO A 449 -26.19 -19.96 -20.07
C PRO A 449 -24.80 -20.21 -19.50
N VAL A 450 -24.48 -19.48 -18.44
CA VAL A 450 -23.20 -19.59 -17.73
C VAL A 450 -23.46 -20.09 -16.32
N TRP A 451 -22.78 -21.15 -15.93
CA TRP A 451 -22.75 -21.60 -14.54
C TRP A 451 -21.68 -20.84 -13.78
N ILE A 452 -22.02 -20.37 -12.59
CA ILE A 452 -21.12 -19.64 -11.71
C ILE A 452 -21.08 -20.39 -10.38
N VAL A 453 -19.91 -20.89 -10.04
CA VAL A 453 -19.65 -21.57 -8.76
C VAL A 453 -18.86 -20.63 -7.85
N THR A 454 -19.19 -20.65 -6.58
CA THR A 454 -18.52 -19.89 -5.52
C THR A 454 -18.10 -20.85 -4.43
N MET A 455 -16.87 -20.77 -3.97
CA MET A 455 -16.29 -21.56 -2.89
C MET A 455 -15.52 -20.64 -1.92
N GLY A 456 -15.58 -20.93 -0.60
CA GLY A 456 -14.87 -20.14 0.44
C GLY A 456 -15.72 -19.11 1.13
#